data_ed067b7a5cb9c13c9927e4af35e9a228
#
_entry.id   ed067b7a5cb9c13c9927e4af35e9a228
#
_cell.length_a   1.000
_cell.length_b   1.000
_cell.length_c   1.000
_cell.angle_alpha   90.00
_cell.angle_beta   90.00
_cell.angle_gamma   90.00
#
_symmetry.space_group_name_H-M   'P 1'
#
loop_
_entity.id
_entity.type
_entity.pdbx_description
1 polymer ?
#
loop_
_entity_poly.entity_id
_entity_poly.type
_entity_poly.pdbx_seq_one_letter_code
_entity_poly.pdbx_strand_id
1 'polypeptide(L)'
;EKFFNAVDAIIKQSVDSFDEKMIAGYNFTEEADTWFFLSKWKAGEAETPYSTQDWKNVYALYRLQPEEANDETNNYYLTDFLENDVDRMVFNFEIWKHNINKMSAKEWKEFVAKINQDYPQLEQLGFKFNPEGNWYLPIASLDKQAVIKNYENDTLEDALEPITEALNTLKQAHPYFDQIVQAAIAKFGRVEVEEIV
;
A
#
# COMPACT_ATOMS: atom_id res chain seq x y z
N GLU A 1 11.16 -9.00 15.89
CA GLU A 1 11.00 -7.59 16.27
C GLU A 1 12.03 -6.70 15.57
N LYS A 2 13.37 -6.93 15.73
CA LYS A 2 14.43 -6.11 15.13
C LYS A 2 14.32 -6.00 13.59
N PHE A 3 14.04 -7.09 12.89
CA PHE A 3 13.86 -7.10 11.43
C PHE A 3 12.71 -6.19 10.99
N PHE A 4 11.57 -6.32 11.62
CA PHE A 4 10.39 -5.56 11.26
C PHE A 4 10.50 -4.08 11.61
N ASN A 5 11.20 -3.75 12.71
CA ASN A 5 11.53 -2.37 13.03
C ASN A 5 12.43 -1.74 11.94
N ALA A 6 13.35 -2.51 11.36
CA ALA A 6 14.17 -2.04 10.25
C ALA A 6 13.34 -1.85 8.97
N VAL A 7 12.40 -2.74 8.67
CA VAL A 7 11.45 -2.59 7.55
C VAL A 7 10.60 -1.33 7.74
N ASP A 8 10.02 -1.12 8.91
CA ASP A 8 9.22 0.08 9.20
C ASP A 8 10.04 1.36 9.13
N ALA A 9 11.30 1.33 9.57
CA ALA A 9 12.21 2.49 9.47
C ALA A 9 12.48 2.88 8.01
N ILE A 10 12.71 1.91 7.12
CA ILE A 10 12.89 2.15 5.68
C ILE A 10 11.61 2.71 5.05
N ILE A 11 10.46 2.14 5.36
CA ILE A 11 9.17 2.62 4.85
C ILE A 11 8.93 4.05 5.33
N LYS A 12 9.15 4.34 6.61
CA LYS A 12 9.01 5.68 7.18
C LYS A 12 9.91 6.70 6.47
N GLN A 13 11.18 6.38 6.27
CA GLN A 13 12.11 7.24 5.55
C GLN A 13 11.62 7.52 4.12
N SER A 14 11.12 6.50 3.42
CA SER A 14 10.57 6.65 2.07
C SER A 14 9.31 7.52 2.08
N VAL A 15 8.38 7.27 3.00
CA VAL A 15 7.13 8.04 3.15
C VAL A 15 7.42 9.51 3.43
N ASP A 16 8.38 9.82 4.31
CA ASP A 16 8.81 11.19 4.62
C ASP A 16 9.47 11.89 3.42
N SER A 17 9.89 11.13 2.41
CA SER A 17 10.54 11.65 1.19
C SER A 17 9.58 11.98 0.04
N PHE A 18 8.27 11.75 0.20
CA PHE A 18 7.28 12.15 -0.80
C PHE A 18 7.14 13.68 -0.83
N ASP A 19 6.91 14.25 -2.02
CA ASP A 19 6.74 15.70 -2.18
C ASP A 19 5.44 16.20 -1.54
N GLU A 20 4.42 15.35 -1.47
CA GLU A 20 3.15 15.65 -0.83
C GLU A 20 3.07 14.96 0.54
N LYS A 21 2.27 15.53 1.44
CA LYS A 21 2.09 15.00 2.79
C LYS A 21 1.43 13.63 2.77
N MET A 22 2.14 12.64 3.29
CA MET A 22 1.63 11.29 3.50
C MET A 22 1.23 11.10 4.97
N ILE A 23 0.29 10.20 5.20
CA ILE A 23 -0.13 9.71 6.52
C ILE A 23 0.17 8.21 6.54
N ALA A 24 0.80 7.72 7.61
CA ALA A 24 1.21 6.32 7.71
C ALA A 24 0.94 5.75 9.10
N GLY A 25 0.68 4.45 9.14
CA GLY A 25 0.59 3.65 10.35
C GLY A 25 1.60 2.51 10.29
N TYR A 26 2.35 2.38 11.37
CA TYR A 26 3.34 1.33 11.56
C TYR A 26 2.91 0.53 12.77
N ASN A 27 1.94 -0.35 12.58
CA ASN A 27 1.37 -1.10 13.69
C ASN A 27 1.80 -2.56 13.65
N PHE A 28 3.11 -2.76 13.49
CA PHE A 28 3.68 -4.09 13.34
C PHE A 28 3.47 -4.98 14.56
N THR A 29 3.50 -4.39 15.76
CA THR A 29 3.45 -5.14 17.02
C THR A 29 2.04 -5.58 17.42
N GLU A 30 0.99 -4.92 16.94
CA GLU A 30 -0.38 -5.21 17.35
C GLU A 30 -1.23 -5.85 16.25
N GLU A 31 -1.07 -5.42 14.99
CA GLU A 31 -1.93 -5.84 13.88
C GLU A 31 -1.14 -6.38 12.66
N ALA A 32 0.19 -6.41 12.73
CA ALA A 32 1.07 -6.80 11.62
C ALA A 32 0.72 -6.09 10.29
N ASP A 33 0.37 -4.81 10.37
CA ASP A 33 -0.14 -4.03 9.24
C ASP A 33 0.64 -2.71 9.10
N THR A 34 1.31 -2.52 7.98
CA THR A 34 1.96 -1.27 7.63
C THR A 34 1.28 -0.68 6.40
N TRP A 35 0.76 0.52 6.55
CA TRP A 35 0.00 1.21 5.52
C TRP A 35 0.36 2.70 5.48
N PHE A 36 0.16 3.32 4.32
CA PHE A 36 0.29 4.76 4.14
C PHE A 36 -0.58 5.25 2.98
N PHE A 37 -0.94 6.52 3.01
CA PHE A 37 -1.75 7.14 1.99
C PHE A 37 -1.50 8.65 1.90
N LEU A 38 -1.83 9.23 0.76
CA LEU A 38 -1.76 10.67 0.54
C LEU A 38 -2.82 11.38 1.38
N SER A 39 -2.44 12.42 2.12
CA SER A 39 -3.34 13.10 3.07
C SER A 39 -4.64 13.61 2.41
N LYS A 40 -4.60 14.01 1.15
CA LYS A 40 -5.79 14.44 0.40
C LYS A 40 -6.72 13.29 -0.03
N TRP A 41 -6.31 12.02 0.13
CA TRP A 41 -7.18 10.87 -0.07
C TRP A 41 -8.09 10.58 1.13
N LYS A 42 -8.00 11.38 2.17
CA LYS A 42 -8.88 11.29 3.32
C LYS A 42 -10.27 11.88 3.00
N ALA A 43 -11.30 11.16 3.39
CA ALA A 43 -12.68 11.67 3.34
C ALA A 43 -12.95 12.59 4.55
N GLY A 44 -13.32 13.85 4.30
CA GLY A 44 -13.65 14.82 5.35
C GLY A 44 -12.47 15.69 5.83
N GLU A 45 -12.82 16.80 6.49
CA GLU A 45 -11.89 17.85 6.94
C GLU A 45 -11.18 17.56 8.28
N ALA A 46 -11.32 16.35 8.84
CA ALA A 46 -10.85 16.08 10.19
C ALA A 46 -9.33 16.31 10.34
N GLU A 47 -8.98 17.35 11.09
CA GLU A 47 -7.62 17.64 11.58
C GLU A 47 -7.17 16.65 12.67
N THR A 48 -8.00 15.68 13.02
CA THR A 48 -7.70 14.72 14.07
C THR A 48 -6.53 13.85 13.66
N PRO A 49 -5.55 13.64 14.55
CA PRO A 49 -4.51 12.66 14.31
C PRO A 49 -5.18 11.31 14.06
N TYR A 50 -4.69 10.64 13.03
CA TYR A 50 -5.17 9.34 12.59
C TYR A 50 -5.22 8.37 13.78
N SER A 51 -6.41 7.90 14.13
CA SER A 51 -6.57 6.73 14.98
C SER A 51 -6.71 5.49 14.10
N THR A 52 -6.35 4.34 14.58
CA THR A 52 -6.47 3.06 13.87
C THR A 52 -7.90 2.76 13.38
N GLN A 53 -8.89 3.53 13.82
CA GLN A 53 -10.28 3.44 13.36
C GLN A 53 -10.61 4.38 12.20
N ASP A 54 -9.78 5.39 11.90
CA ASP A 54 -10.05 6.40 10.87
C ASP A 54 -9.68 5.96 9.44
N TRP A 55 -8.98 4.82 9.28
CA TRP A 55 -8.68 4.27 7.96
C TRP A 55 -9.95 3.98 7.14
N LYS A 56 -11.11 3.83 7.81
CA LYS A 56 -12.41 3.68 7.17
C LYS A 56 -12.84 4.90 6.34
N ASN A 57 -12.21 6.04 6.56
CA ASN A 57 -12.56 7.31 5.89
C ASN A 57 -11.51 7.69 4.82
N VAL A 58 -10.84 6.72 4.23
CA VAL A 58 -9.83 6.93 3.18
C VAL A 58 -10.36 6.44 1.84
N TYR A 59 -10.07 7.16 0.76
CA TYR A 59 -10.47 6.75 -0.59
C TYR A 59 -9.55 5.67 -1.15
N ALA A 60 -8.27 5.71 -0.80
CA ALA A 60 -7.27 4.76 -1.24
C ALA A 60 -6.10 4.72 -0.26
N LEU A 61 -5.36 3.61 -0.27
CA LEU A 61 -4.15 3.47 0.53
C LEU A 61 -3.17 2.49 -0.13
N TYR A 62 -1.92 2.57 0.32
CA TYR A 62 -0.89 1.56 0.11
C TYR A 62 -0.78 0.69 1.35
N ARG A 63 -0.63 -0.60 1.16
CA ARG A 63 -0.45 -1.57 2.25
C ARG A 63 0.66 -2.54 1.91
N LEU A 64 1.51 -2.83 2.89
CA LEU A 64 2.46 -3.94 2.83
C LEU A 64 1.73 -5.21 3.28
N GLN A 65 1.67 -6.22 2.42
CA GLN A 65 0.96 -7.47 2.72
C GLN A 65 1.53 -8.65 1.92
N PRO A 66 1.25 -9.91 2.31
CA PRO A 66 1.49 -11.06 1.45
C PRO A 66 0.69 -10.97 0.15
N GLU A 67 1.22 -11.52 -0.95
CA GLU A 67 0.55 -11.53 -2.27
C GLU A 67 -0.79 -12.29 -2.21
N GLU A 68 -0.81 -13.43 -1.52
CA GLU A 68 -2.01 -14.21 -1.23
C GLU A 68 -2.45 -14.02 0.23
N ALA A 69 -3.00 -12.85 0.54
CA ALA A 69 -3.61 -12.63 1.85
C ALA A 69 -4.90 -13.45 1.95
N ASN A 70 -4.84 -14.59 2.64
CA ASN A 70 -6.03 -15.30 3.09
C ASN A 70 -6.56 -14.63 4.36
N ASP A 71 -7.87 -14.39 4.42
CA ASP A 71 -8.55 -13.75 5.57
C ASP A 71 -8.28 -14.43 6.94
N GLU A 72 -7.74 -15.64 6.93
CA GLU A 72 -7.45 -16.41 8.15
C GLU A 72 -6.02 -16.24 8.69
N THR A 73 -5.09 -15.67 7.90
CA THR A 73 -3.69 -15.49 8.33
C THR A 73 -3.14 -14.16 7.82
N ASN A 74 -3.57 -13.07 8.42
CA ASN A 74 -2.98 -11.73 8.16
C ASN A 74 -1.59 -11.55 8.78
N ASN A 75 -0.96 -12.61 9.26
CA ASN A 75 0.36 -12.56 9.82
C ASN A 75 1.37 -12.84 8.71
N TYR A 76 2.07 -11.81 8.26
CA TYR A 76 3.25 -12.05 7.45
C TYR A 76 4.43 -12.45 8.33
N TYR A 77 5.15 -13.42 7.84
CA TYR A 77 6.32 -13.95 8.52
C TYR A 77 7.59 -13.48 7.81
N LEU A 78 8.71 -13.53 8.52
CA LEU A 78 10.01 -13.28 7.92
C LEU A 78 10.26 -14.14 6.66
N THR A 79 9.67 -15.34 6.61
CA THR A 79 9.71 -16.24 5.46
C THR A 79 9.16 -15.62 4.19
N ASP A 80 8.12 -14.79 4.26
CA ASP A 80 7.48 -14.17 3.10
C ASP A 80 8.41 -13.15 2.40
N PHE A 81 9.41 -12.65 3.13
CA PHE A 81 10.48 -11.82 2.56
C PHE A 81 11.64 -12.63 1.99
N LEU A 82 11.85 -13.87 2.45
CA LEU A 82 13.03 -14.67 2.16
C LEU A 82 12.81 -15.78 1.13
N GLU A 83 11.57 -16.21 0.92
CA GLU A 83 11.24 -17.34 0.07
C GLU A 83 10.43 -16.93 -1.16
N ASN A 84 10.82 -17.47 -2.31
CA ASN A 84 10.38 -17.02 -3.62
C ASN A 84 9.14 -17.73 -4.17
N ASP A 85 8.67 -18.82 -3.58
CA ASP A 85 7.92 -19.78 -4.37
C ASP A 85 6.40 -19.80 -4.14
N VAL A 86 5.87 -19.28 -3.04
CA VAL A 86 4.43 -19.35 -2.75
C VAL A 86 3.85 -18.03 -2.25
N ASP A 87 4.48 -17.41 -1.25
CA ASP A 87 3.98 -16.18 -0.64
C ASP A 87 5.11 -15.15 -0.58
N ARG A 88 5.03 -14.13 -1.40
CA ARG A 88 5.96 -13.01 -1.36
C ARG A 88 5.26 -11.77 -0.86
N MET A 89 6.03 -10.85 -0.28
CA MET A 89 5.50 -9.56 0.13
C MET A 89 5.28 -8.65 -1.08
N VAL A 90 4.22 -7.86 -1.03
CA VAL A 90 3.86 -6.88 -2.04
C VAL A 90 3.50 -5.54 -1.39
N PHE A 91 3.71 -4.45 -2.12
CA PHE A 91 3.00 -3.20 -1.85
C PHE A 91 1.71 -3.20 -2.67
N ASN A 92 0.57 -3.26 -1.99
CA ASN A 92 -0.74 -3.22 -2.61
C ASN A 92 -1.29 -1.80 -2.57
N PHE A 93 -1.79 -1.32 -3.72
CA PHE A 93 -2.61 -0.11 -3.81
C PHE A 93 -4.05 -0.54 -3.99
N GLU A 94 -4.92 -0.08 -3.12
CA GLU A 94 -6.35 -0.39 -3.18
C GLU A 94 -7.21 0.87 -3.02
N ILE A 95 -8.33 0.89 -3.76
CA ILE A 95 -9.34 1.92 -3.66
C ILE A 95 -10.50 1.39 -2.81
N TRP A 96 -10.87 2.17 -1.80
CA TRP A 96 -11.94 1.82 -0.87
C TRP A 96 -13.29 2.28 -1.41
N LYS A 97 -13.94 1.40 -2.16
CA LYS A 97 -15.19 1.66 -2.88
C LYS A 97 -16.33 2.19 -2.00
N HIS A 98 -16.41 1.77 -0.75
CA HIS A 98 -17.48 2.19 0.15
C HIS A 98 -17.38 3.65 0.60
N ASN A 99 -16.24 4.30 0.40
CA ASN A 99 -16.05 5.73 0.63
C ASN A 99 -16.27 6.57 -0.65
N ILE A 100 -16.50 5.91 -1.77
CA ILE A 100 -16.90 6.49 -3.04
C ILE A 100 -18.39 6.20 -3.22
N ASN A 101 -19.14 7.11 -3.84
CA ASN A 101 -20.59 7.02 -3.95
C ASN A 101 -21.06 5.68 -4.58
N LYS A 102 -22.33 5.38 -4.42
CA LYS A 102 -22.92 4.10 -4.83
C LYS A 102 -22.67 3.79 -6.31
N MET A 103 -22.07 2.64 -6.56
CA MET A 103 -21.88 2.07 -7.88
C MET A 103 -22.19 0.57 -7.85
N SER A 104 -22.60 -0.01 -8.96
CA SER A 104 -22.73 -1.44 -9.10
C SER A 104 -21.35 -2.11 -9.24
N ALA A 105 -21.26 -3.39 -8.88
CA ALA A 105 -20.04 -4.16 -9.09
C ALA A 105 -19.60 -4.19 -10.57
N LYS A 106 -20.56 -4.18 -11.50
CA LYS A 106 -20.29 -4.14 -12.93
C LYS A 106 -19.65 -2.82 -13.35
N GLU A 107 -20.22 -1.68 -12.94
CA GLU A 107 -19.67 -0.35 -13.24
C GLU A 107 -18.26 -0.18 -12.68
N TRP A 108 -18.03 -0.71 -11.49
CA TRP A 108 -16.70 -0.70 -10.89
C TRP A 108 -15.70 -1.50 -11.72
N LYS A 109 -16.03 -2.76 -12.08
CA LYS A 109 -15.14 -3.61 -12.88
C LYS A 109 -14.85 -3.03 -14.26
N GLU A 110 -15.82 -2.44 -14.92
CA GLU A 110 -15.64 -1.74 -16.19
C GLU A 110 -14.72 -0.51 -16.03
N PHE A 111 -14.91 0.24 -14.95
CA PHE A 111 -14.08 1.40 -14.65
C PHE A 111 -12.61 1.01 -14.43
N VAL A 112 -12.33 0.06 -13.52
CA VAL A 112 -10.95 -0.31 -13.21
C VAL A 112 -10.25 -1.00 -14.37
N ALA A 113 -10.96 -1.78 -15.17
CA ALA A 113 -10.43 -2.40 -16.39
C ALA A 113 -10.01 -1.33 -17.41
N LYS A 114 -10.85 -0.30 -17.59
CA LYS A 114 -10.52 0.84 -18.47
C LYS A 114 -9.32 1.61 -17.92
N ILE A 115 -9.30 1.93 -16.64
CA ILE A 115 -8.18 2.63 -15.99
C ILE A 115 -6.88 1.85 -16.19
N ASN A 116 -6.89 0.53 -16.01
CA ASN A 116 -5.69 -0.28 -16.21
C ASN A 116 -5.16 -0.17 -17.65
N GLN A 117 -6.04 -0.06 -18.64
CA GLN A 117 -5.66 0.17 -20.04
C GLN A 117 -5.13 1.59 -20.30
N ASP A 118 -5.70 2.59 -19.61
CA ASP A 118 -5.33 4.00 -19.78
C ASP A 118 -3.98 4.35 -19.12
N TYR A 119 -3.49 3.51 -18.18
CA TYR A 119 -2.24 3.69 -17.46
C TYR A 119 -1.25 2.50 -17.65
N PRO A 120 -0.79 2.22 -18.88
CA PRO A 120 0.16 1.14 -19.15
C PRO A 120 1.50 1.31 -18.43
N GLN A 121 1.80 2.53 -17.94
CA GLN A 121 3.00 2.82 -17.16
C GLN A 121 3.06 2.03 -15.86
N LEU A 122 1.93 1.67 -15.27
CA LEU A 122 1.90 0.86 -14.06
C LEU A 122 2.46 -0.55 -14.32
N GLU A 123 2.05 -1.19 -15.41
CA GLU A 123 2.60 -2.48 -15.83
C GLU A 123 4.09 -2.38 -16.16
N GLN A 124 4.50 -1.32 -16.84
CA GLN A 124 5.91 -1.08 -17.18
C GLN A 124 6.80 -0.89 -15.95
N LEU A 125 6.24 -0.35 -14.86
CA LEU A 125 6.90 -0.22 -13.55
C LEU A 125 6.88 -1.53 -12.74
N GLY A 126 6.21 -2.58 -13.22
CA GLY A 126 6.16 -3.89 -12.59
C GLY A 126 4.91 -4.13 -11.72
N PHE A 127 3.96 -3.20 -11.68
CA PHE A 127 2.69 -3.43 -11.00
C PHE A 127 1.85 -4.48 -11.72
N LYS A 128 1.19 -5.33 -10.95
CA LYS A 128 0.21 -6.27 -11.43
C LYS A 128 -1.18 -5.76 -11.11
N PHE A 129 -2.12 -6.00 -12.02
CA PHE A 129 -3.51 -5.59 -11.89
C PHE A 129 -4.37 -6.76 -11.45
N ASN A 130 -5.17 -6.54 -10.41
CA ASN A 130 -6.25 -7.43 -10.01
C ASN A 130 -7.58 -6.83 -10.49
N PRO A 131 -8.41 -7.60 -11.23
CA PRO A 131 -9.69 -7.14 -11.76
C PRO A 131 -10.71 -6.69 -10.71
N GLU A 132 -10.52 -7.01 -9.45
CA GLU A 132 -11.34 -6.48 -8.36
C GLU A 132 -11.07 -5.00 -8.06
N GLY A 133 -9.98 -4.43 -8.59
CA GLY A 133 -9.68 -3.00 -8.56
C GLY A 133 -8.55 -2.61 -7.65
N ASN A 134 -7.53 -3.43 -7.59
CA ASN A 134 -6.27 -3.09 -6.93
C ASN A 134 -5.06 -3.40 -7.83
N TRP A 135 -3.96 -2.73 -7.54
CA TRP A 135 -2.67 -2.93 -8.20
C TRP A 135 -1.64 -3.24 -7.12
N TYR A 136 -0.78 -4.19 -7.38
CA TYR A 136 0.25 -4.56 -6.43
C TYR A 136 1.62 -4.70 -7.06
N LEU A 137 2.64 -4.31 -6.32
CA LEU A 137 4.04 -4.39 -6.70
C LEU A 137 4.72 -5.48 -5.89
N PRO A 138 5.12 -6.60 -6.50
CA PRO A 138 5.91 -7.61 -5.82
C PRO A 138 7.26 -7.06 -5.37
N ILE A 139 7.64 -7.35 -4.13
CA ILE A 139 8.96 -7.05 -3.60
C ILE A 139 9.87 -8.23 -3.93
N ALA A 140 11.05 -7.95 -4.49
CA ALA A 140 12.03 -9.00 -4.73
C ALA A 140 12.48 -9.63 -3.40
N SER A 141 12.73 -10.94 -3.42
CA SER A 141 13.14 -11.66 -2.21
C SER A 141 14.47 -11.17 -1.67
N LEU A 142 14.55 -11.12 -0.36
CA LEU A 142 15.77 -10.78 0.35
C LEU A 142 16.75 -11.97 0.31
N ASP A 143 18.04 -11.67 0.19
CA ASP A 143 19.08 -12.68 0.35
C ASP A 143 19.18 -13.10 1.82
N LYS A 144 18.86 -14.36 2.10
CA LYS A 144 18.88 -14.94 3.45
C LYS A 144 20.23 -14.82 4.14
N GLN A 145 21.33 -15.01 3.41
CA GLN A 145 22.67 -14.93 3.97
C GLN A 145 23.05 -13.48 4.29
N ALA A 146 22.66 -12.55 3.42
CA ALA A 146 22.83 -11.13 3.68
C ALA A 146 22.03 -10.68 4.91
N VAL A 147 20.77 -11.11 5.05
CA VAL A 147 19.93 -10.79 6.22
C VAL A 147 20.56 -11.30 7.50
N ILE A 148 21.03 -12.56 7.54
CA ILE A 148 21.68 -13.15 8.73
C ILE A 148 22.94 -12.36 9.08
N LYS A 149 23.84 -12.14 8.10
CA LYS A 149 25.10 -11.43 8.31
C LYS A 149 24.88 -10.00 8.82
N ASN A 150 23.95 -9.28 8.21
CA ASN A 150 23.68 -7.89 8.61
C ASN A 150 22.93 -7.81 9.94
N TYR A 151 22.11 -8.81 10.27
CA TYR A 151 21.50 -8.91 11.59
C TYR A 151 22.54 -9.03 12.71
N GLU A 152 23.58 -9.86 12.50
CA GLU A 152 24.69 -10.05 13.45
C GLU A 152 25.57 -8.81 13.61
N ASN A 153 25.68 -8.01 12.55
CA ASN A 153 26.54 -6.82 12.50
C ASN A 153 25.82 -5.51 12.85
N ASP A 154 24.53 -5.54 13.21
CA ASP A 154 23.69 -4.35 13.44
C ASP A 154 23.57 -3.40 12.22
N THR A 155 23.64 -3.94 11.01
CA THR A 155 23.53 -3.24 9.72
C THR A 155 22.40 -3.83 8.87
N LEU A 156 21.29 -4.17 9.48
CA LEU A 156 20.21 -4.92 8.84
C LEU A 156 19.61 -4.18 7.64
N GLU A 157 19.61 -2.86 7.66
CA GLU A 157 19.12 -2.00 6.59
C GLU A 157 19.85 -2.27 5.26
N ASP A 158 21.13 -2.64 5.30
CA ASP A 158 21.92 -2.95 4.10
C ASP A 158 21.41 -4.20 3.36
N ALA A 159 20.68 -5.07 4.06
CA ALA A 159 20.09 -6.28 3.47
C ALA A 159 18.67 -6.05 2.93
N LEU A 160 18.08 -4.87 3.14
CA LEU A 160 16.69 -4.55 2.80
C LEU A 160 16.56 -3.71 1.52
N GLU A 161 17.60 -3.64 0.70
CA GLU A 161 17.61 -2.90 -0.57
C GLU A 161 16.41 -3.22 -1.48
N PRO A 162 15.95 -4.48 -1.64
CA PRO A 162 14.77 -4.78 -2.45
C PRO A 162 13.49 -4.06 -1.99
N ILE A 163 13.35 -3.81 -0.70
CA ILE A 163 12.20 -3.04 -0.16
C ILE A 163 12.36 -1.56 -0.56
N THR A 164 13.57 -1.02 -0.45
CA THR A 164 13.88 0.36 -0.87
C THR A 164 13.64 0.55 -2.37
N GLU A 165 14.04 -0.39 -3.20
CA GLU A 165 13.79 -0.37 -4.65
C GLU A 165 12.29 -0.39 -4.97
N ALA A 166 11.52 -1.25 -4.30
CA ALA A 166 10.08 -1.31 -4.46
C ALA A 166 9.40 0.02 -4.04
N LEU A 167 9.84 0.64 -2.94
CA LEU A 167 9.35 1.96 -2.51
C LEU A 167 9.69 3.07 -3.49
N ASN A 168 10.88 3.06 -4.08
CA ASN A 168 11.27 4.01 -5.13
C ASN A 168 10.40 3.85 -6.38
N THR A 169 10.09 2.62 -6.77
CA THR A 169 9.17 2.31 -7.87
C THR A 169 7.76 2.78 -7.56
N LEU A 170 7.28 2.54 -6.35
CA LEU A 170 5.97 3.00 -5.88
C LEU A 170 5.89 4.53 -5.90
N LYS A 171 6.95 5.21 -5.49
CA LYS A 171 7.04 6.68 -5.55
C LYS A 171 6.95 7.20 -6.99
N GLN A 172 7.56 6.51 -7.96
CA GLN A 172 7.42 6.85 -9.39
C GLN A 172 5.99 6.62 -9.89
N ALA A 173 5.31 5.60 -9.41
CA ALA A 173 3.94 5.27 -9.79
C ALA A 173 2.89 6.17 -9.11
N HIS A 174 3.22 6.78 -7.97
CA HIS A 174 2.30 7.54 -7.14
C HIS A 174 1.48 8.61 -7.88
N PRO A 175 2.03 9.41 -8.80
CA PRO A 175 1.25 10.37 -9.58
C PRO A 175 0.12 9.73 -10.41
N TYR A 176 0.34 8.52 -10.93
CA TYR A 176 -0.68 7.78 -11.66
C TYR A 176 -1.79 7.30 -10.72
N PHE A 177 -1.42 6.79 -9.55
CA PHE A 177 -2.40 6.37 -8.54
C PHE A 177 -3.23 7.54 -8.02
N ASP A 178 -2.64 8.70 -7.82
CA ASP A 178 -3.41 9.89 -7.45
C ASP A 178 -4.42 10.27 -8.54
N GLN A 179 -4.03 10.24 -9.82
CA GLN A 179 -4.95 10.49 -10.93
C GLN A 179 -6.08 9.45 -10.96
N ILE A 180 -5.80 8.18 -10.67
CA ILE A 180 -6.80 7.13 -10.61
C ILE A 180 -7.83 7.39 -9.50
N VAL A 181 -7.37 7.79 -8.32
CA VAL A 181 -8.26 8.16 -7.21
C VAL A 181 -9.15 9.34 -7.59
N GLN A 182 -8.57 10.39 -8.19
CA GLN A 182 -9.33 11.56 -8.64
C GLN A 182 -10.34 11.20 -9.73
N ALA A 183 -9.98 10.30 -10.66
CA ALA A 183 -10.89 9.83 -11.70
C ALA A 183 -12.05 9.01 -11.12
N ALA A 184 -11.81 8.18 -10.11
CA ALA A 184 -12.86 7.44 -9.42
C ALA A 184 -13.84 8.37 -8.70
N ILE A 185 -13.32 9.36 -7.96
CA ILE A 185 -14.13 10.36 -7.27
C ILE A 185 -14.93 11.22 -8.28
N ALA A 186 -14.30 11.63 -9.37
CA ALA A 186 -14.97 12.42 -10.40
C ALA A 186 -16.11 11.66 -11.07
N LYS A 187 -15.94 10.35 -11.29
CA LYS A 187 -16.96 9.52 -11.95
C LYS A 187 -18.11 9.14 -11.04
N PHE A 188 -17.82 8.74 -9.81
CA PHE A 188 -18.82 8.14 -8.91
C PHE A 188 -19.29 9.09 -7.81
N GLY A 189 -18.55 10.16 -7.55
CA GLY A 189 -18.82 11.07 -6.44
C GLY A 189 -18.27 10.56 -5.12
N ARG A 190 -18.43 11.38 -4.08
CA ARG A 190 -18.02 11.06 -2.70
C ARG A 190 -19.24 10.66 -1.90
N VAL A 191 -19.09 9.72 -0.98
CA VAL A 191 -20.08 9.51 0.06
C VAL A 191 -20.08 10.77 0.94
N GLU A 192 -21.23 11.41 1.09
CA GLU A 192 -21.39 12.50 2.05
C GLU A 192 -21.24 11.91 3.45
N VAL A 193 -20.26 12.40 4.18
CA VAL A 193 -20.14 12.09 5.60
C VAL A 193 -21.28 12.83 6.28
N GLU A 194 -22.30 12.11 6.77
CA GLU A 194 -23.30 12.72 7.64
C GLU A 194 -22.54 13.32 8.83
N GLU A 195 -22.61 14.63 8.97
CA GLU A 195 -22.16 15.31 10.18
C GLU A 195 -22.95 14.70 11.33
N ILE A 196 -22.30 13.91 12.16
CA ILE A 196 -22.86 13.47 13.43
C ILE A 196 -22.93 14.70 14.31
N VAL A 197 -24.12 15.30 14.35
CA VAL A 197 -24.50 16.40 15.25
C VAL A 197 -24.58 15.88 16.70
#